data_987b89ff822acbc7606c8d2e417f1cf4
#
_entry.id   987b89ff822acbc7606c8d2e417f1cf4
#
_cell.length_a   1.000
_cell.length_b   1.000
_cell.length_c   1.000
_cell.angle_alpha   90.00
_cell.angle_beta   90.00
_cell.angle_gamma   90.00
#
_symmetry.space_group_name_H-M   'P 1'
#
loop_
_entity.id
_entity.type
_entity.pdbx_description
1 polymer ?
#
loop_
_entity_poly.entity_id
_entity_poly.type
_entity_poly.pdbx_seq_one_letter_code
_entity_poly.pdbx_strand_id
1 'polypeptide(L)'
;AVEVFHNFTLLHDDIMDRSDTRRGKPAVHTRWNDNVAILSGDAMMIYAYKLLCGCDRRVLPQLLETFNETAIGVCEGQQYDMDFESRDDVTVDRYLEMIRLKTGVLLAGALKLGAICAEAQPWQAELLYNFGINVGLAFQLQDDLFDTYGDAAVFGKPIGGDILAGKKTFLLTTALKTADAAT
;
A
#
# COMPACT_ATOMS: atom_id res chain seq x y z
N ALA A 1 -6.90 -13.11 7.16
CA ALA A 1 -5.98 -12.19 7.86
C ALA A 1 -5.57 -11.03 6.96
N VAL A 2 -4.92 -11.31 5.80
CA VAL A 2 -4.38 -10.29 4.90
C VAL A 2 -5.43 -9.25 4.46
N GLU A 3 -6.60 -9.67 4.00
CA GLU A 3 -7.66 -8.76 3.57
C GLU A 3 -8.20 -7.87 4.73
N VAL A 4 -8.25 -8.40 5.95
CA VAL A 4 -8.64 -7.62 7.13
C VAL A 4 -7.57 -6.56 7.43
N PHE A 5 -6.30 -6.95 7.39
CA PHE A 5 -5.18 -6.02 7.54
C PHE A 5 -5.18 -4.95 6.44
N HIS A 6 -5.36 -5.33 5.18
CA HIS A 6 -5.46 -4.38 4.07
C HIS A 6 -6.59 -3.35 4.28
N ASN A 7 -7.78 -3.80 4.70
CA ASN A 7 -8.86 -2.84 4.98
C ASN A 7 -8.57 -1.96 6.21
N PHE A 8 -7.84 -2.45 7.22
CA PHE A 8 -7.30 -1.61 8.29
C PHE A 8 -6.42 -0.49 7.74
N THR A 9 -5.43 -0.84 6.89
CA THR A 9 -4.53 0.18 6.31
C THR A 9 -5.29 1.21 5.49
N LEU A 10 -6.31 0.80 4.72
CA LEU A 10 -7.16 1.73 3.95
C LEU A 10 -7.98 2.67 4.83
N LEU A 11 -8.47 2.21 5.99
CA LEU A 11 -9.19 3.09 6.92
C LEU A 11 -8.29 4.20 7.48
N HIS A 12 -7.07 3.86 7.85
CA HIS A 12 -6.10 4.82 8.37
C HIS A 12 -5.54 5.73 7.26
N ASP A 13 -5.28 5.18 6.08
CA ASP A 13 -4.87 5.93 4.88
C ASP A 13 -5.88 7.02 4.52
N ASP A 14 -7.19 6.68 4.50
CA ASP A 14 -8.25 7.66 4.24
C ASP A 14 -8.24 8.85 5.21
N ILE A 15 -7.87 8.63 6.48
CA ILE A 15 -7.76 9.71 7.47
C ILE A 15 -6.52 10.56 7.18
N MET A 16 -5.38 9.92 6.92
CA MET A 16 -4.10 10.58 6.66
C MET A 16 -4.15 11.43 5.39
N ASP A 17 -4.74 10.89 4.32
CA ASP A 17 -4.90 11.55 3.03
C ASP A 17 -6.13 12.49 2.98
N ARG A 18 -6.96 12.53 4.05
CA ARG A 18 -8.24 13.27 4.09
C ARG A 18 -9.16 12.91 2.92
N SER A 19 -9.20 11.64 2.56
CA SER A 19 -9.99 11.13 1.44
C SER A 19 -11.45 10.98 1.84
N ASP A 20 -12.34 11.78 1.30
CA ASP A 20 -13.77 11.77 1.65
C ASP A 20 -14.50 10.49 1.23
N THR A 21 -13.98 9.78 0.22
CA THR A 21 -14.65 8.62 -0.37
C THR A 21 -13.68 7.47 -0.64
N ARG A 22 -14.17 6.24 -0.45
CA ARG A 22 -13.48 5.00 -0.79
C ARG A 22 -14.42 4.05 -1.55
N ARG A 23 -14.02 3.62 -2.75
CA ARG A 23 -14.80 2.70 -3.60
C ARG A 23 -16.24 3.20 -3.85
N GLY A 24 -16.39 4.50 -4.12
CA GLY A 24 -17.69 5.14 -4.39
C GLY A 24 -18.61 5.32 -3.19
N LYS A 25 -18.12 5.10 -1.97
CA LYS A 25 -18.85 5.31 -0.72
C LYS A 25 -18.11 6.32 0.17
N PRO A 26 -18.80 7.02 1.09
CA PRO A 26 -18.14 7.85 2.07
C PRO A 26 -17.11 7.03 2.87
N ALA A 27 -15.91 7.58 3.07
CA ALA A 27 -14.90 7.00 3.94
C ALA A 27 -15.41 6.90 5.38
N VAL A 28 -14.84 6.01 6.20
CA VAL A 28 -15.32 5.76 7.56
C VAL A 28 -15.25 7.02 8.42
N HIS A 29 -14.14 7.78 8.34
CA HIS A 29 -13.99 9.04 9.09
C HIS A 29 -14.98 10.12 8.64
N THR A 30 -15.34 10.18 7.37
CA THR A 30 -16.36 11.09 6.83
C THR A 30 -17.76 10.66 7.27
N ARG A 31 -18.04 9.34 7.30
CA ARG A 31 -19.36 8.81 7.67
C ARG A 31 -19.66 8.94 9.16
N TRP A 32 -18.63 8.82 10.01
CA TRP A 32 -18.74 8.89 11.48
C TRP A 32 -17.84 9.99 12.04
N ASN A 33 -16.59 9.71 12.31
CA ASN A 33 -15.52 10.63 12.69
C ASN A 33 -14.15 9.89 12.70
N ASP A 34 -13.07 10.66 12.87
CA ASP A 34 -11.69 10.12 12.89
C ASP A 34 -11.48 9.09 14.01
N ASN A 35 -12.00 9.36 15.22
CA ASN A 35 -11.82 8.45 16.36
C ASN A 35 -12.46 7.07 16.11
N VAL A 36 -13.66 7.06 15.50
CA VAL A 36 -14.32 5.80 15.11
C VAL A 36 -13.52 5.07 14.05
N ALA A 37 -12.99 5.78 13.07
CA ALA A 37 -12.16 5.17 12.02
C ALA A 37 -10.85 4.59 12.58
N ILE A 38 -10.15 5.33 13.45
CA ILE A 38 -8.92 4.87 14.12
C ILE A 38 -9.18 3.59 14.92
N LEU A 39 -10.15 3.63 15.84
CA LEU A 39 -10.46 2.48 16.70
C LEU A 39 -10.96 1.26 15.93
N SER A 40 -11.72 1.49 14.83
CA SER A 40 -12.14 0.41 13.95
C SER A 40 -10.97 -0.24 13.24
N GLY A 41 -10.03 0.57 12.74
CA GLY A 41 -8.80 0.10 12.13
C GLY A 41 -7.95 -0.70 13.12
N ASP A 42 -7.72 -0.19 14.33
CA ASP A 42 -6.97 -0.88 15.39
C ASP A 42 -7.59 -2.24 15.72
N ALA A 43 -8.93 -2.29 15.85
CA ALA A 43 -9.65 -3.54 16.07
C ALA A 43 -9.46 -4.52 14.90
N MET A 44 -9.49 -4.02 13.64
CA MET A 44 -9.26 -4.86 12.45
C MET A 44 -7.83 -5.42 12.43
N MET A 45 -6.82 -4.66 12.82
CA MET A 45 -5.46 -5.17 12.93
C MET A 45 -5.37 -6.31 13.94
N ILE A 46 -5.99 -6.17 15.12
CA ILE A 46 -6.05 -7.23 16.12
C ILE A 46 -6.81 -8.47 15.59
N TYR A 47 -7.89 -8.26 14.84
CA TYR A 47 -8.62 -9.35 14.19
C TYR A 47 -7.77 -10.07 13.13
N ALA A 48 -6.91 -9.37 12.39
CA ALA A 48 -6.00 -9.98 11.44
C ALA A 48 -5.05 -10.97 12.15
N TYR A 49 -4.44 -10.57 13.27
CA TYR A 49 -3.65 -11.47 14.11
C TYR A 49 -4.45 -12.65 14.67
N LYS A 50 -5.67 -12.39 15.15
CA LYS A 50 -6.56 -13.46 15.64
C LYS A 50 -6.83 -14.51 14.56
N LEU A 51 -7.02 -14.11 13.31
CA LEU A 51 -7.20 -15.01 12.18
C LEU A 51 -5.92 -15.81 11.87
N LEU A 52 -4.74 -15.18 11.92
CA LEU A 52 -3.46 -15.89 11.76
C LEU A 52 -3.25 -16.92 12.85
N CYS A 53 -3.54 -16.60 14.10
CA CYS A 53 -3.41 -17.53 15.23
C CYS A 53 -4.34 -18.76 15.12
N GLY A 54 -5.31 -18.74 14.22
CA GLY A 54 -6.15 -19.90 13.90
C GLY A 54 -5.54 -20.90 12.90
N CYS A 55 -4.36 -20.60 12.36
CA CYS A 55 -3.62 -21.50 11.46
C CYS A 55 -2.94 -22.65 12.20
N ASP A 56 -2.46 -23.65 11.43
CA ASP A 56 -1.70 -24.78 12.00
C ASP A 56 -0.47 -24.28 12.77
N ARG A 57 -0.29 -24.82 13.98
CA ARG A 57 0.82 -24.43 14.89
C ARG A 57 2.20 -24.67 14.29
N ARG A 58 2.34 -25.62 13.35
CA ARG A 58 3.61 -25.95 12.70
C ARG A 58 4.13 -24.80 11.82
N VAL A 59 3.23 -24.10 11.14
CA VAL A 59 3.56 -22.99 10.23
C VAL A 59 3.35 -21.62 10.87
N LEU A 60 2.66 -21.54 12.01
CA LEU A 60 2.30 -20.29 12.66
C LEU A 60 3.50 -19.35 12.94
N PRO A 61 4.66 -19.82 13.42
CA PRO A 61 5.81 -18.93 13.63
C PRO A 61 6.26 -18.24 12.35
N GLN A 62 6.36 -18.96 11.23
CA GLN A 62 6.76 -18.40 9.93
C GLN A 62 5.69 -17.44 9.38
N LEU A 63 4.40 -17.77 9.58
CA LEU A 63 3.30 -16.89 9.20
C LEU A 63 3.35 -15.57 9.95
N LEU A 64 3.58 -15.59 11.26
CA LEU A 64 3.68 -14.39 12.08
C LEU A 64 4.91 -13.56 11.71
N GLU A 65 6.07 -14.18 11.49
CA GLU A 65 7.28 -13.49 11.05
C GLU A 65 7.05 -12.77 9.72
N THR A 66 6.59 -13.50 8.69
CA THR A 66 6.28 -12.92 7.37
C THR A 66 5.22 -11.82 7.46
N PHE A 67 4.18 -12.01 8.27
CA PHE A 67 3.13 -11.01 8.42
C PHE A 67 3.64 -9.75 9.13
N ASN A 68 4.47 -9.91 10.17
CA ASN A 68 5.06 -8.78 10.90
C ASN A 68 5.97 -7.94 10.00
N GLU A 69 6.87 -8.59 9.23
CA GLU A 69 7.74 -7.91 8.27
C GLU A 69 6.92 -7.15 7.21
N THR A 70 5.87 -7.80 6.70
CA THR A 70 4.94 -7.19 5.74
C THR A 70 4.24 -5.98 6.34
N ALA A 71 3.69 -6.11 7.54
CA ALA A 71 2.95 -5.05 8.21
C ALA A 71 3.83 -3.84 8.54
N ILE A 72 5.06 -4.09 9.04
CA ILE A 72 6.05 -3.04 9.29
C ILE A 72 6.41 -2.34 7.99
N GLY A 73 6.69 -3.09 6.91
CA GLY A 73 7.01 -2.52 5.61
C GLY A 73 5.91 -1.61 5.07
N VAL A 74 4.63 -2.00 5.21
CA VAL A 74 3.49 -1.14 4.82
C VAL A 74 3.46 0.15 5.64
N CYS A 75 3.70 0.09 6.96
CA CYS A 75 3.74 1.28 7.81
C CYS A 75 4.91 2.21 7.42
N GLU A 76 6.09 1.66 7.14
CA GLU A 76 7.25 2.42 6.69
C GLU A 76 6.97 3.08 5.33
N GLY A 77 6.34 2.35 4.40
CA GLY A 77 5.95 2.88 3.10
C GLY A 77 4.95 4.04 3.21
N GLN A 78 3.97 3.92 4.10
CA GLN A 78 3.02 5.01 4.39
C GLN A 78 3.72 6.23 5.01
N GLN A 79 4.69 6.01 5.90
CA GLN A 79 5.48 7.11 6.47
C GLN A 79 6.28 7.83 5.38
N TYR A 80 6.92 7.09 4.46
CA TYR A 80 7.62 7.72 3.34
C TYR A 80 6.68 8.51 2.42
N ASP A 81 5.49 8.00 2.13
CA ASP A 81 4.50 8.70 1.30
C ASP A 81 4.14 10.06 1.91
N MET A 82 3.83 10.10 3.21
CA MET A 82 3.53 11.34 3.94
C MET A 82 4.75 12.29 3.99
N ASP A 83 5.95 11.76 4.27
CA ASP A 83 7.17 12.58 4.34
C ASP A 83 7.49 13.22 2.99
N PHE A 84 7.23 12.52 1.89
CA PHE A 84 7.54 12.98 0.54
C PHE A 84 6.63 14.14 0.08
N GLU A 85 5.45 14.30 0.64
CA GLU A 85 4.57 15.45 0.33
C GLU A 85 5.27 16.79 0.57
N SER A 86 6.06 16.87 1.65
CA SER A 86 6.75 18.10 2.08
C SER A 86 8.19 18.23 1.56
N ARG A 87 8.67 17.29 0.70
CA ARG A 87 10.07 17.24 0.24
C ARG A 87 10.17 17.53 -1.24
N ASP A 88 11.24 18.27 -1.63
CA ASP A 88 11.56 18.56 -3.02
C ASP A 88 12.76 17.72 -3.56
N ASP A 89 13.41 16.94 -2.70
CA ASP A 89 14.57 16.12 -3.03
C ASP A 89 14.25 14.64 -3.27
N VAL A 90 12.99 14.32 -3.55
CA VAL A 90 12.54 12.94 -3.79
C VAL A 90 13.02 12.49 -5.17
N THR A 91 13.86 11.45 -5.17
CA THR A 91 14.37 10.83 -6.40
C THR A 91 13.46 9.69 -6.85
N VAL A 92 13.60 9.28 -8.13
CA VAL A 92 12.91 8.09 -8.68
C VAL A 92 13.17 6.84 -7.82
N ASP A 93 14.42 6.62 -7.39
CA ASP A 93 14.78 5.44 -6.59
C ASP A 93 14.08 5.46 -5.21
N ARG A 94 13.97 6.64 -4.59
CA ARG A 94 13.23 6.79 -3.32
C ARG A 94 11.73 6.58 -3.51
N TYR A 95 11.17 7.09 -4.59
CA TYR A 95 9.78 6.83 -4.95
C TYR A 95 9.52 5.34 -5.16
N LEU A 96 10.38 4.64 -5.92
CA LEU A 96 10.25 3.19 -6.14
C LEU A 96 10.35 2.40 -4.83
N GLU A 97 11.22 2.81 -3.91
CA GLU A 97 11.31 2.18 -2.58
C GLU A 97 10.03 2.43 -1.76
N MET A 98 9.48 3.63 -1.79
CA MET A 98 8.23 3.96 -1.10
C MET A 98 7.08 3.08 -1.61
N ILE A 99 6.86 2.97 -2.94
CA ILE A 99 5.77 2.15 -3.48
C ILE A 99 6.04 0.64 -3.31
N ARG A 100 7.32 0.22 -3.28
CA ARG A 100 7.68 -1.15 -2.92
C ARG A 100 7.18 -1.49 -1.52
N LEU A 101 7.38 -0.61 -0.56
CA LEU A 101 6.95 -0.76 0.83
C LEU A 101 5.45 -0.56 0.99
N LYS A 102 4.88 0.55 0.51
CA LYS A 102 3.46 0.89 0.70
C LYS A 102 2.54 -0.12 0.01
N THR A 103 2.89 -0.58 -1.20
CA THR A 103 2.03 -1.41 -2.06
C THR A 103 2.60 -2.81 -2.29
N GLY A 104 3.88 -2.91 -2.69
CA GLY A 104 4.51 -4.16 -3.12
C GLY A 104 4.59 -5.22 -2.05
N VAL A 105 5.01 -4.86 -0.82
CA VAL A 105 5.25 -5.83 0.26
C VAL A 105 3.96 -6.53 0.72
N LEU A 106 2.79 -5.88 0.64
CA LEU A 106 1.54 -6.52 1.02
C LEU A 106 1.11 -7.60 0.02
N LEU A 107 1.25 -7.34 -1.28
CA LEU A 107 1.02 -8.33 -2.33
C LEU A 107 2.01 -9.50 -2.22
N ALA A 108 3.28 -9.19 -2.02
CA ALA A 108 4.34 -10.17 -1.84
C ALA A 108 4.14 -11.02 -0.58
N GLY A 109 3.83 -10.37 0.54
CA GLY A 109 3.52 -11.04 1.80
C GLY A 109 2.31 -11.96 1.69
N ALA A 110 1.24 -11.52 1.00
CA ALA A 110 0.05 -12.34 0.77
C ALA A 110 0.39 -13.63 0.03
N LEU A 111 1.20 -13.57 -1.03
CA LEU A 111 1.65 -14.73 -1.79
C LEU A 111 2.55 -15.65 -0.97
N LYS A 112 3.51 -15.07 -0.23
CA LYS A 112 4.42 -15.84 0.65
C LYS A 112 3.67 -16.53 1.77
N LEU A 113 2.71 -15.85 2.41
CA LEU A 113 1.84 -16.45 3.43
C LEU A 113 1.02 -17.62 2.87
N GLY A 114 0.49 -17.49 1.64
CA GLY A 114 -0.19 -18.58 0.95
C GLY A 114 0.72 -19.78 0.71
N ALA A 115 1.97 -19.54 0.26
CA ALA A 115 2.96 -20.58 0.06
C ALA A 115 3.32 -21.32 1.36
N ILE A 116 3.50 -20.58 2.47
CA ILE A 116 3.78 -21.16 3.79
C ILE A 116 2.58 -22.01 4.25
N CYS A 117 1.35 -21.55 4.08
CA CYS A 117 0.15 -22.35 4.40
C CYS A 117 0.07 -23.63 3.57
N ALA A 118 0.55 -23.63 2.34
CA ALA A 118 0.62 -24.81 1.46
C ALA A 118 1.86 -25.69 1.73
N GLU A 119 2.64 -25.40 2.76
CA GLU A 119 3.88 -26.11 3.10
C GLU A 119 4.87 -26.18 1.90
N ALA A 120 4.90 -25.11 1.07
CA ALA A 120 5.81 -25.00 -0.06
C ALA A 120 7.27 -24.93 0.41
N GLN A 121 8.20 -25.32 -0.48
CA GLN A 121 9.62 -25.17 -0.17
C GLN A 121 10.01 -23.70 0.00
N PRO A 122 10.95 -23.35 0.89
CA PRO A 122 11.32 -21.96 1.16
C PRO A 122 11.67 -21.15 -0.11
N TRP A 123 12.37 -21.75 -1.07
CA TRP A 123 12.71 -21.06 -2.33
C TRP A 123 11.50 -20.75 -3.20
N GLN A 124 10.43 -21.57 -3.15
CA GLN A 124 9.18 -21.32 -3.86
C GLN A 124 8.41 -20.16 -3.23
N ALA A 125 8.37 -20.11 -1.91
CA ALA A 125 7.77 -18.99 -1.18
C ALA A 125 8.50 -17.68 -1.50
N GLU A 126 9.82 -17.70 -1.62
CA GLU A 126 10.64 -16.54 -1.96
C GLU A 126 10.44 -16.08 -3.42
N LEU A 127 10.31 -17.01 -4.36
CA LEU A 127 9.95 -16.68 -5.74
C LEU A 127 8.58 -16.00 -5.84
N LEU A 128 7.59 -16.49 -5.10
CA LEU A 128 6.25 -15.89 -5.05
C LEU A 128 6.30 -14.51 -4.39
N TYR A 129 7.12 -14.33 -3.35
CA TYR A 129 7.34 -13.02 -2.74
C TYR A 129 7.89 -12.03 -3.76
N ASN A 130 8.98 -12.40 -4.46
CA ASN A 130 9.61 -11.55 -5.47
C ASN A 130 8.66 -11.24 -6.65
N PHE A 131 7.86 -12.20 -7.07
CA PHE A 131 6.80 -11.97 -8.05
C PHE A 131 5.80 -10.94 -7.55
N GLY A 132 5.34 -11.06 -6.29
CA GLY A 132 4.42 -10.12 -5.66
C GLY A 132 4.97 -8.69 -5.59
N ILE A 133 6.25 -8.52 -5.25
CA ILE A 133 6.92 -7.21 -5.28
C ILE A 133 6.83 -6.58 -6.68
N ASN A 134 7.21 -7.32 -7.73
CA ASN A 134 7.20 -6.80 -9.09
C ASN A 134 5.78 -6.46 -9.59
N VAL A 135 4.79 -7.28 -9.25
CA VAL A 135 3.38 -7.00 -9.56
C VAL A 135 2.92 -5.74 -8.83
N GLY A 136 3.28 -5.58 -7.55
CA GLY A 136 2.93 -4.40 -6.77
C GLY A 136 3.52 -3.10 -7.31
N LEU A 137 4.80 -3.14 -7.71
CA LEU A 137 5.46 -2.00 -8.37
C LEU A 137 4.77 -1.65 -9.69
N ALA A 138 4.52 -2.65 -10.54
CA ALA A 138 3.84 -2.44 -11.82
C ALA A 138 2.42 -1.89 -11.63
N PHE A 139 1.69 -2.38 -10.63
CA PHE A 139 0.35 -1.92 -10.28
C PHE A 139 0.35 -0.44 -9.87
N GLN A 140 1.28 -0.02 -8.99
CA GLN A 140 1.34 1.36 -8.53
C GLN A 140 1.75 2.31 -9.66
N LEU A 141 2.76 1.94 -10.46
CA LEU A 141 3.15 2.74 -11.63
C LEU A 141 1.99 2.90 -12.64
N GLN A 142 1.16 1.88 -12.78
CA GLN A 142 -0.05 1.95 -13.62
C GLN A 142 -1.13 2.83 -13.00
N ASP A 143 -1.31 2.80 -11.67
CA ASP A 143 -2.26 3.66 -10.95
C ASP A 143 -1.89 5.14 -11.14
N ASP A 144 -0.61 5.51 -10.94
CA ASP A 144 -0.08 6.86 -11.19
C ASP A 144 -0.31 7.32 -12.65
N LEU A 145 -0.10 6.40 -13.60
CA LEU A 145 -0.33 6.69 -15.01
C LEU A 145 -1.81 6.98 -15.28
N PHE A 146 -2.71 6.21 -14.69
CA PHE A 146 -4.16 6.40 -14.82
C PHE A 146 -4.66 7.63 -14.08
N ASP A 147 -4.07 8.00 -12.94
CA ASP A 147 -4.39 9.25 -12.28
C ASP A 147 -4.04 10.46 -13.14
N THR A 148 -2.98 10.37 -13.95
CA THR A 148 -2.53 11.48 -14.81
C THR A 148 -3.21 11.49 -16.18
N TYR A 149 -3.36 10.34 -16.85
CA TYR A 149 -3.76 10.22 -18.26
C TYR A 149 -5.00 9.33 -18.48
N GLY A 150 -5.60 8.79 -17.41
CA GLY A 150 -6.72 7.88 -17.51
C GLY A 150 -8.02 8.56 -17.95
N ASP A 151 -9.06 7.75 -18.15
CA ASP A 151 -10.44 8.22 -18.34
C ASP A 151 -11.17 8.10 -17.00
N ALA A 152 -11.66 9.22 -16.47
CA ALA A 152 -12.38 9.25 -15.19
C ALA A 152 -13.60 8.31 -15.15
N ALA A 153 -14.24 8.08 -16.29
CA ALA A 153 -15.39 7.18 -16.39
C ALA A 153 -14.99 5.69 -16.24
N VAL A 154 -13.76 5.34 -16.64
CA VAL A 154 -13.19 4.00 -16.55
C VAL A 154 -12.48 3.80 -15.22
N PHE A 155 -11.70 4.79 -14.78
CA PHE A 155 -10.89 4.73 -13.56
C PHE A 155 -11.74 4.84 -12.28
N GLY A 156 -12.90 5.51 -12.38
CA GLY A 156 -13.83 5.66 -11.25
C GLY A 156 -13.39 6.66 -10.18
N LYS A 157 -12.34 7.46 -10.46
CA LYS A 157 -11.84 8.56 -9.63
C LYS A 157 -11.66 9.82 -10.48
N PRO A 158 -11.66 11.03 -9.88
CA PRO A 158 -11.21 12.23 -10.57
C PRO A 158 -9.75 12.06 -11.04
N ILE A 159 -9.44 12.56 -12.23
CA ILE A 159 -8.08 12.54 -12.79
C ILE A 159 -7.28 13.73 -12.22
N GLY A 160 -5.97 13.51 -12.00
CA GLY A 160 -5.04 14.54 -11.53
C GLY A 160 -5.07 14.73 -10.00
N GLY A 161 -5.63 13.78 -9.25
CA GLY A 161 -5.66 13.82 -7.79
C GLY A 161 -4.26 13.89 -7.18
N ASP A 162 -3.33 13.10 -7.69
CA ASP A 162 -1.93 13.08 -7.24
C ASP A 162 -1.22 14.41 -7.51
N ILE A 163 -1.49 15.03 -8.64
CA ILE A 163 -0.93 16.36 -8.99
C ILE A 163 -1.47 17.41 -8.02
N LEU A 164 -2.78 17.41 -7.75
CA LEU A 164 -3.41 18.36 -6.84
C LEU A 164 -2.95 18.18 -5.39
N ALA A 165 -2.68 16.94 -4.98
CA ALA A 165 -2.13 16.61 -3.67
C ALA A 165 -0.61 16.88 -3.56
N GLY A 166 0.06 17.21 -4.67
CA GLY A 166 1.52 17.44 -4.69
C GLY A 166 2.34 16.15 -4.51
N LYS A 167 1.75 14.98 -4.78
CA LYS A 167 2.42 13.69 -4.65
C LYS A 167 3.61 13.56 -5.60
N LYS A 168 4.71 13.04 -5.08
CA LYS A 168 5.98 12.88 -5.83
C LYS A 168 5.96 11.54 -6.59
N THR A 169 5.06 11.45 -7.60
CA THR A 169 4.90 10.24 -8.42
C THR A 169 6.12 9.97 -9.32
N PHE A 170 6.19 8.78 -9.91
CA PHE A 170 7.21 8.44 -10.91
C PHE A 170 7.25 9.45 -12.07
N LEU A 171 6.07 9.87 -12.54
CA LEU A 171 5.95 10.81 -13.64
C LEU A 171 6.53 12.18 -13.26
N LEU A 172 6.13 12.72 -12.12
CA LEU A 172 6.61 14.02 -11.64
C LEU A 172 8.12 14.00 -11.36
N THR A 173 8.60 13.00 -10.63
CA THR A 173 10.03 12.89 -10.28
C THR A 173 10.92 12.71 -11.51
N THR A 174 10.43 11.97 -12.51
CA THR A 174 11.14 11.82 -13.80
C THR A 174 11.12 13.11 -14.61
N ALA A 175 9.98 13.79 -14.68
CA ALA A 175 9.86 15.06 -15.38
C ALA A 175 10.80 16.11 -14.78
N LEU A 176 10.82 16.25 -13.45
CA LEU A 176 11.72 17.20 -12.76
C LEU A 176 13.21 16.86 -12.99
N LYS A 177 13.57 15.59 -13.07
CA LYS A 177 14.95 15.16 -13.36
C LYS A 177 15.38 15.52 -14.80
N THR A 178 14.45 15.52 -15.73
CA THR A 178 14.71 15.75 -17.17
C THR A 178 14.46 17.19 -17.62
N ALA A 179 13.76 17.98 -16.79
CA ALA A 179 13.48 19.39 -17.06
C ALA A 179 14.78 20.20 -17.12
N ASP A 180 14.87 21.13 -18.06
CA ASP A 180 15.91 22.13 -18.12
C ASP A 180 15.50 23.42 -17.39
N ALA A 181 16.44 24.36 -17.22
CA ALA A 181 16.20 25.61 -16.50
C ALA A 181 15.16 26.54 -17.16
N ALA A 182 14.62 26.18 -18.33
CA ALA A 182 13.62 26.95 -19.06
C ALA A 182 12.21 26.32 -18.93
N THR A 183 12.12 25.11 -18.36
CA THR A 183 10.87 24.39 -18.11
C THR A 183 10.41 24.60 -16.67
#